data_616e4c5e3b13250cd0f512a4b0b0dc6a
#
_entry.id   616e4c5e3b13250cd0f512a4b0b0dc6a
#
_cell.length_a   1.000
_cell.length_b   1.000
_cell.length_c   1.000
_cell.angle_alpha   90.00
_cell.angle_beta   90.00
_cell.angle_gamma   90.00
#
_symmetry.space_group_name_H-M   'P 1'
#
loop_
_entity.id
_entity.type
_entity.pdbx_description
1 polymer ?
#
loop_
_entity_poly.entity_id
_entity_poly.type
_entity_poly.pdbx_seq_one_letter_code
_entity_poly.pdbx_strand_id
1 'polypeptide(L)'
;MSTYKAPLDDLRFALYDVLGAEALFARLGHVDANRELVDAVIDEAARFSEAVLAPLNKVGDEIGCSYDKATGDVTAPPGFKQAFDQFVEGGWTGLTNAPEHGGQGMPAVVGAVLTEMVDAANLAWGNFPMLSHGAVKALETYGEDWQQKILLQPLVAGTWTGPMCLPEPHCGTDLRCLTPPPDPLAGAPFSLPGP
;
A
#
# COMPACT_ATOMS: atom_id res chain seq x y z
N MET A 1 -20.35 -8.94 -14.33
CA MET A 1 -19.86 -9.33 -12.98
C MET A 1 -18.39 -9.64 -13.13
N SER A 2 -17.55 -9.20 -12.20
CA SER A 2 -16.13 -9.60 -12.18
C SER A 2 -16.07 -11.12 -11.99
N THR A 3 -15.19 -11.77 -12.76
CA THR A 3 -14.95 -13.21 -12.68
C THR A 3 -13.64 -13.52 -11.97
N TYR A 4 -13.02 -12.50 -11.34
CA TYR A 4 -11.76 -12.69 -10.63
C TYR A 4 -11.90 -13.69 -9.51
N LYS A 5 -10.96 -14.63 -9.47
CA LYS A 5 -10.75 -15.61 -8.41
C LYS A 5 -9.25 -15.65 -8.09
N ALA A 6 -8.92 -15.53 -6.82
CA ALA A 6 -7.55 -15.63 -6.37
C ALA A 6 -6.99 -17.04 -6.59
N PRO A 7 -5.81 -17.18 -7.21
CA PRO A 7 -5.20 -18.48 -7.49
C PRO A 7 -4.50 -19.05 -6.25
N LEU A 8 -5.29 -19.37 -5.21
CA LEU A 8 -4.77 -19.73 -3.89
C LEU A 8 -3.82 -20.94 -3.91
N ASP A 9 -4.13 -21.94 -4.73
CA ASP A 9 -3.30 -23.15 -4.82
C ASP A 9 -1.94 -22.84 -5.42
N ASP A 10 -1.90 -21.98 -6.45
CA ASP A 10 -0.63 -21.55 -7.10
C ASP A 10 0.20 -20.67 -6.14
N LEU A 11 -0.45 -19.75 -5.41
CA LEU A 11 0.20 -18.89 -4.43
C LEU A 11 0.81 -19.72 -3.28
N ARG A 12 0.07 -20.68 -2.75
CA ARG A 12 0.57 -21.59 -1.71
C ARG A 12 1.69 -22.47 -2.22
N PHE A 13 1.57 -23.03 -3.41
CA PHE A 13 2.64 -23.79 -4.05
C PHE A 13 3.92 -22.96 -4.20
N ALA A 14 3.80 -21.70 -4.69
CA ALA A 14 4.95 -20.82 -4.82
C ALA A 14 5.60 -20.52 -3.45
N LEU A 15 4.79 -20.22 -2.42
CA LEU A 15 5.31 -19.91 -1.09
C LEU A 15 6.00 -21.11 -0.42
N TYR A 16 5.32 -22.25 -0.39
CA TYR A 16 5.76 -23.35 0.46
C TYR A 16 6.65 -24.34 -0.26
N ASP A 17 6.31 -24.70 -1.50
CA ASP A 17 7.04 -25.73 -2.24
C ASP A 17 8.22 -25.15 -3.03
N VAL A 18 8.08 -23.94 -3.60
CA VAL A 18 9.14 -23.32 -4.38
C VAL A 18 10.08 -22.51 -3.48
N LEU A 19 9.56 -21.62 -2.64
CA LEU A 19 10.38 -20.74 -1.81
C LEU A 19 10.78 -21.35 -0.47
N GLY A 20 10.08 -22.40 0.00
CA GLY A 20 10.31 -22.97 1.32
C GLY A 20 10.07 -21.93 2.43
N ALA A 21 9.00 -21.15 2.32
CA ALA A 21 8.77 -19.94 3.10
C ALA A 21 8.86 -20.13 4.62
N GLU A 22 8.39 -21.27 5.15
CA GLU A 22 8.44 -21.55 6.60
C GLU A 22 9.89 -21.56 7.13
N ALA A 23 10.81 -22.23 6.42
CA ALA A 23 12.21 -22.26 6.78
C ALA A 23 12.87 -20.88 6.62
N LEU A 24 12.44 -20.11 5.63
CA LEU A 24 12.91 -18.74 5.41
C LEU A 24 12.46 -17.82 6.53
N PHE A 25 11.20 -17.89 6.94
CA PHE A 25 10.64 -17.09 8.03
C PHE A 25 11.38 -17.31 9.34
N ALA A 26 11.62 -18.59 9.68
CA ALA A 26 12.41 -18.93 10.87
C ALA A 26 13.83 -18.33 10.84
N ARG A 27 14.51 -18.39 9.68
CA ARG A 27 15.85 -17.81 9.49
C ARG A 27 15.88 -16.29 9.62
N LEU A 28 14.80 -15.62 9.21
CA LEU A 28 14.67 -14.16 9.24
C LEU A 28 14.10 -13.63 10.56
N GLY A 29 13.79 -14.52 11.52
CA GLY A 29 13.28 -14.14 12.83
C GLY A 29 11.76 -13.93 12.91
N HIS A 30 11.01 -14.26 11.86
CA HIS A 30 9.55 -14.23 11.86
C HIS A 30 8.97 -15.52 12.46
N VAL A 31 9.27 -15.78 13.73
CA VAL A 31 8.93 -17.06 14.38
C VAL A 31 7.44 -17.31 14.56
N ASP A 32 6.65 -16.24 14.56
CA ASP A 32 5.19 -16.31 14.71
C ASP A 32 4.48 -16.49 13.36
N ALA A 33 5.16 -16.27 12.23
CA ALA A 33 4.61 -16.42 10.89
C ALA A 33 4.60 -17.90 10.46
N ASN A 34 3.81 -18.71 11.17
CA ASN A 34 3.62 -20.11 10.81
C ASN A 34 2.63 -20.25 9.64
N ARG A 35 2.59 -21.45 9.05
CA ARG A 35 1.74 -21.76 7.88
C ARG A 35 0.26 -21.48 8.14
N GLU A 36 -0.25 -21.85 9.30
CA GLU A 36 -1.67 -21.67 9.64
C GLU A 36 -2.06 -20.18 9.64
N LEU A 37 -1.24 -19.34 10.26
CA LEU A 37 -1.45 -17.88 10.27
C LEU A 37 -1.34 -17.29 8.87
N VAL A 38 -0.31 -17.66 8.11
CA VAL A 38 -0.10 -17.15 6.74
C VAL A 38 -1.24 -17.56 5.82
N ASP A 39 -1.71 -18.82 5.90
CA ASP A 39 -2.84 -19.29 5.12
C ASP A 39 -4.14 -18.55 5.49
N ALA A 40 -4.37 -18.25 6.76
CA ALA A 40 -5.53 -17.46 7.19
C ALA A 40 -5.48 -16.02 6.64
N VAL A 41 -4.31 -15.40 6.63
CA VAL A 41 -4.10 -14.08 6.04
C VAL A 41 -4.36 -14.09 4.53
N ILE A 42 -3.84 -15.09 3.81
CA ILE A 42 -4.03 -15.24 2.37
C ILE A 42 -5.51 -15.49 2.03
N ASP A 43 -6.19 -16.32 2.79
CA ASP A 43 -7.62 -16.61 2.57
C ASP A 43 -8.50 -15.37 2.78
N GLU A 44 -8.19 -14.55 3.80
CA GLU A 44 -8.91 -13.31 4.03
C GLU A 44 -8.62 -12.25 2.96
N ALA A 45 -7.35 -12.13 2.53
CA ALA A 45 -6.95 -11.26 1.43
C ALA A 45 -7.66 -11.63 0.11
N ALA A 46 -7.79 -12.94 -0.17
CA ALA A 46 -8.53 -13.43 -1.32
C ALA A 46 -10.02 -13.06 -1.24
N ARG A 47 -10.65 -13.24 -0.09
CA ARG A 47 -12.07 -12.86 0.12
C ARG A 47 -12.30 -11.38 -0.10
N PHE A 48 -11.42 -10.54 0.45
CA PHE A 48 -11.48 -9.08 0.26
C PHE A 48 -11.31 -8.72 -1.23
N SER A 49 -10.30 -9.26 -1.89
CA SER A 49 -10.01 -8.99 -3.31
C SER A 49 -11.16 -9.42 -4.23
N GLU A 50 -11.73 -10.61 -4.00
CA GLU A 50 -12.83 -11.14 -4.79
C GLU A 50 -14.17 -10.45 -4.54
N ALA A 51 -14.52 -10.23 -3.26
CA ALA A 51 -15.84 -9.76 -2.89
C ALA A 51 -15.96 -8.22 -2.90
N VAL A 52 -14.88 -7.50 -2.61
CA VAL A 52 -14.89 -6.04 -2.47
C VAL A 52 -14.23 -5.37 -3.68
N LEU A 53 -12.98 -5.73 -4.02
CA LEU A 53 -12.22 -5.00 -5.03
C LEU A 53 -12.60 -5.34 -6.46
N ALA A 54 -12.76 -6.63 -6.77
CA ALA A 54 -13.05 -7.06 -8.13
C ALA A 54 -14.35 -6.47 -8.70
N PRO A 55 -15.47 -6.37 -7.96
CA PRO A 55 -16.67 -5.69 -8.45
C PRO A 55 -16.45 -4.20 -8.74
N LEU A 56 -15.56 -3.53 -7.99
CA LEU A 56 -15.29 -2.11 -8.16
C LEU A 56 -14.41 -1.79 -9.36
N ASN A 57 -13.69 -2.78 -9.92
CA ASN A 57 -12.83 -2.55 -11.08
C ASN A 57 -13.63 -1.96 -12.27
N LYS A 58 -14.78 -2.56 -12.57
CA LYS A 58 -15.66 -2.06 -13.62
C LYS A 58 -16.23 -0.68 -13.28
N VAL A 59 -16.62 -0.44 -12.05
CA VAL A 59 -17.12 0.87 -11.58
C VAL A 59 -16.07 1.96 -11.78
N GLY A 60 -14.80 1.66 -11.43
CA GLY A 60 -13.69 2.57 -11.63
C GLY A 60 -13.44 2.91 -13.11
N ASP A 61 -13.51 1.89 -13.97
CA ASP A 61 -13.31 2.05 -15.43
C ASP A 61 -14.42 2.87 -16.10
N GLU A 62 -15.69 2.58 -15.77
CA GLU A 62 -16.83 3.23 -16.39
C GLU A 62 -17.10 4.65 -15.87
N ILE A 63 -16.87 4.92 -14.60
CA ILE A 63 -17.20 6.19 -13.96
C ILE A 63 -15.96 7.10 -13.82
N GLY A 64 -14.83 6.54 -13.38
CA GLY A 64 -13.61 7.28 -13.11
C GLY A 64 -13.72 8.25 -11.92
N CYS A 65 -12.68 9.07 -11.73
CA CYS A 65 -12.69 10.17 -10.78
C CYS A 65 -13.41 11.39 -11.39
N SER A 66 -14.11 12.15 -10.54
CA SER A 66 -14.66 13.45 -10.93
C SER A 66 -13.81 14.58 -10.36
N TYR A 67 -13.65 15.65 -11.12
CA TYR A 67 -12.92 16.86 -10.73
C TYR A 67 -13.82 18.08 -10.77
N ASP A 68 -13.97 18.75 -9.62
CA ASP A 68 -14.69 20.02 -9.54
C ASP A 68 -13.71 21.19 -9.76
N LYS A 69 -13.85 21.88 -10.89
CA LYS A 69 -12.99 23.02 -11.25
C LYS A 69 -13.17 24.24 -10.33
N ALA A 70 -14.32 24.37 -9.66
CA ALA A 70 -14.60 25.53 -8.82
C ALA A 70 -13.92 25.40 -7.44
N THR A 71 -13.87 24.18 -6.89
CA THR A 71 -13.29 23.91 -5.56
C THR A 71 -11.89 23.29 -5.65
N GLY A 72 -11.54 22.68 -6.79
CA GLY A 72 -10.32 21.88 -6.93
C GLY A 72 -10.46 20.45 -6.39
N ASP A 73 -11.66 20.06 -5.93
CA ASP A 73 -11.87 18.75 -5.31
C ASP A 73 -11.87 17.62 -6.35
N VAL A 74 -11.28 16.50 -5.95
CA VAL A 74 -11.34 15.23 -6.68
C VAL A 74 -12.13 14.21 -5.87
N THR A 75 -13.13 13.61 -6.50
CA THR A 75 -13.92 12.53 -5.89
C THR A 75 -13.58 11.21 -6.59
N ALA A 76 -13.19 10.22 -5.80
CA ALA A 76 -12.93 8.86 -6.27
C ALA A 76 -14.22 8.18 -6.75
N PRO A 77 -14.12 7.11 -7.58
CA PRO A 77 -15.29 6.36 -8.01
C PRO A 77 -16.12 5.82 -6.84
N PRO A 78 -17.43 5.63 -7.01
CA PRO A 78 -18.28 5.08 -5.96
C PRO A 78 -17.76 3.75 -5.42
N GLY A 79 -17.75 3.60 -4.10
CA GLY A 79 -17.29 2.38 -3.41
C GLY A 79 -15.79 2.33 -3.12
N PHE A 80 -14.94 3.13 -3.79
CA PHE A 80 -13.49 3.10 -3.61
C PHE A 80 -13.09 3.51 -2.19
N LYS A 81 -13.70 4.58 -1.66
CA LYS A 81 -13.43 5.02 -0.29
C LYS A 81 -13.86 3.98 0.74
N GLN A 82 -15.05 3.40 0.57
CA GLN A 82 -15.55 2.37 1.49
C GLN A 82 -14.67 1.12 1.48
N ALA A 83 -14.16 0.73 0.31
CA ALA A 83 -13.20 -0.37 0.20
C ALA A 83 -11.88 -0.02 0.92
N PHE A 84 -11.43 1.24 0.82
CA PHE A 84 -10.23 1.67 1.54
C PHE A 84 -10.44 1.67 3.07
N ASP A 85 -11.58 2.15 3.54
CA ASP A 85 -11.92 2.11 4.95
C ASP A 85 -11.91 0.66 5.48
N GLN A 86 -12.50 -0.30 4.75
CA GLN A 86 -12.45 -1.74 5.10
C GLN A 86 -11.03 -2.31 5.08
N PHE A 87 -10.20 -1.89 4.14
CA PHE A 87 -8.79 -2.28 4.07
C PHE A 87 -8.00 -1.81 5.29
N VAL A 88 -8.25 -0.57 5.72
CA VAL A 88 -7.66 0.00 6.92
C VAL A 88 -8.16 -0.72 8.18
N GLU A 89 -9.47 -0.92 8.30
CA GLU A 89 -10.10 -1.65 9.43
C GLU A 89 -9.58 -3.09 9.56
N GLY A 90 -9.31 -3.75 8.43
CA GLY A 90 -8.68 -5.08 8.37
C GLY A 90 -7.20 -5.09 8.74
N GLY A 91 -6.57 -3.92 8.94
CA GLY A 91 -5.16 -3.80 9.29
C GLY A 91 -4.19 -4.06 8.14
N TRP A 92 -4.68 -4.12 6.90
CA TRP A 92 -3.88 -4.47 5.73
C TRP A 92 -2.78 -3.46 5.42
N THR A 93 -2.99 -2.19 5.74
CA THR A 93 -2.00 -1.12 5.55
C THR A 93 -0.71 -1.36 6.33
N GLY A 94 -0.83 -1.97 7.53
CA GLY A 94 0.29 -2.26 8.42
C GLY A 94 0.80 -3.70 8.38
N LEU A 95 0.32 -4.54 7.46
CA LEU A 95 0.57 -6.00 7.45
C LEU A 95 2.05 -6.36 7.59
N THR A 96 2.94 -5.72 6.84
CA THR A 96 4.38 -6.02 6.81
C THR A 96 5.25 -5.01 7.55
N ASN A 97 4.64 -3.98 8.13
CA ASN A 97 5.37 -2.95 8.86
C ASN A 97 5.75 -3.41 10.27
N ALA A 98 6.78 -2.79 10.82
CA ALA A 98 7.30 -3.14 12.14
C ALA A 98 6.27 -2.87 13.25
N PRO A 99 6.18 -3.78 14.27
CA PRO A 99 5.25 -3.62 15.39
C PRO A 99 5.44 -2.33 16.19
N GLU A 100 6.68 -1.82 16.29
CA GLU A 100 6.99 -0.55 16.96
C GLU A 100 6.31 0.66 16.31
N HIS A 101 5.90 0.55 15.03
CA HIS A 101 5.15 1.58 14.31
C HIS A 101 3.66 1.24 14.17
N GLY A 102 3.19 0.22 14.87
CA GLY A 102 1.80 -0.24 14.83
C GLY A 102 1.49 -1.24 13.71
N GLY A 103 2.51 -1.78 13.06
CA GLY A 103 2.37 -2.85 12.05
C GLY A 103 2.23 -4.25 12.66
N GLN A 104 1.98 -5.23 11.82
CA GLN A 104 1.79 -6.63 12.23
C GLN A 104 3.07 -7.48 12.10
N GLY A 105 4.14 -6.95 11.49
CA GLY A 105 5.43 -7.62 11.37
C GLY A 105 5.43 -8.87 10.48
N MET A 106 4.42 -9.03 9.62
CA MET A 106 4.37 -10.18 8.72
C MET A 106 5.53 -10.13 7.70
N PRO A 107 6.04 -11.29 7.25
CA PRO A 107 7.08 -11.34 6.24
C PRO A 107 6.70 -10.59 4.96
N ALA A 108 7.66 -9.87 4.35
CA ALA A 108 7.42 -9.07 3.15
C ALA A 108 6.81 -9.88 1.99
N VAL A 109 7.13 -11.16 1.86
CA VAL A 109 6.56 -12.02 0.81
C VAL A 109 5.05 -12.25 1.01
N VAL A 110 4.55 -12.23 2.24
CA VAL A 110 3.09 -12.31 2.52
C VAL A 110 2.41 -11.02 2.04
N GLY A 111 3.06 -9.86 2.24
CA GLY A 111 2.61 -8.60 1.66
C GLY A 111 2.63 -8.60 0.12
N ALA A 112 3.61 -9.25 -0.49
CA ALA A 112 3.65 -9.39 -1.95
C ALA A 112 2.46 -10.22 -2.48
N VAL A 113 2.10 -11.30 -1.79
CA VAL A 113 0.91 -12.11 -2.13
C VAL A 113 -0.39 -11.29 -2.00
N LEU A 114 -0.52 -10.49 -0.93
CA LEU A 114 -1.64 -9.55 -0.79
C LEU A 114 -1.70 -8.58 -1.97
N THR A 115 -0.57 -7.94 -2.29
CA THR A 115 -0.49 -6.95 -3.38
C THR A 115 -0.86 -7.59 -4.72
N GLU A 116 -0.37 -8.79 -5.03
CA GLU A 116 -0.74 -9.51 -6.25
C GLU A 116 -2.25 -9.72 -6.37
N MET A 117 -2.91 -10.15 -5.31
CA MET A 117 -4.37 -10.35 -5.31
C MET A 117 -5.14 -9.04 -5.44
N VAL A 118 -4.70 -7.99 -4.76
CA VAL A 118 -5.30 -6.64 -4.83
C VAL A 118 -5.19 -6.08 -6.24
N ASP A 119 -3.99 -6.11 -6.83
CA ASP A 119 -3.73 -5.55 -8.15
C ASP A 119 -4.41 -6.35 -9.27
N ALA A 120 -4.43 -7.67 -9.15
CA ALA A 120 -5.16 -8.54 -10.08
C ALA A 120 -6.69 -8.34 -10.02
N ALA A 121 -7.22 -8.00 -8.85
CA ALA A 121 -8.64 -7.70 -8.69
C ALA A 121 -8.99 -6.28 -9.17
N ASN A 122 -8.17 -5.28 -8.82
CA ASN A 122 -8.41 -3.87 -9.14
C ASN A 122 -7.12 -3.03 -9.01
N LEU A 123 -6.30 -3.01 -10.05
CA LEU A 123 -5.04 -2.27 -10.07
C LEU A 123 -5.22 -0.76 -9.80
N ALA A 124 -6.28 -0.15 -10.36
CA ALA A 124 -6.53 1.28 -10.17
C ALA A 124 -6.76 1.62 -8.69
N TRP A 125 -7.45 0.74 -7.95
CA TRP A 125 -7.64 0.88 -6.52
C TRP A 125 -6.35 0.56 -5.74
N GLY A 126 -5.61 -0.47 -6.14
CA GLY A 126 -4.35 -0.91 -5.51
C GLY A 126 -3.28 0.19 -5.42
N ASN A 127 -3.33 1.16 -6.33
CA ASN A 127 -2.42 2.31 -6.29
C ASN A 127 -2.55 3.18 -5.02
N PHE A 128 -3.71 3.22 -4.36
CA PHE A 128 -3.87 4.03 -3.14
C PHE A 128 -3.01 3.52 -1.98
N PRO A 129 -3.09 2.25 -1.55
CA PRO A 129 -2.23 1.75 -0.47
C PRO A 129 -0.77 1.61 -0.89
N MET A 130 -0.47 1.30 -2.16
CA MET A 130 0.89 1.09 -2.65
C MET A 130 1.77 2.33 -2.47
N LEU A 131 1.27 3.52 -2.78
CA LEU A 131 2.04 4.77 -2.65
C LEU A 131 2.36 5.06 -1.18
N SER A 132 1.41 4.84 -0.28
CA SER A 132 1.62 4.99 1.17
C SER A 132 2.68 4.02 1.69
N HIS A 133 2.67 2.77 1.22
CA HIS A 133 3.70 1.79 1.58
C HIS A 133 5.10 2.25 1.16
N GLY A 134 5.26 2.82 -0.04
CA GLY A 134 6.51 3.42 -0.49
C GLY A 134 6.99 4.56 0.40
N ALA A 135 6.09 5.44 0.82
CA ALA A 135 6.40 6.55 1.73
C ALA A 135 6.87 6.05 3.10
N VAL A 136 6.20 5.02 3.65
CA VAL A 136 6.62 4.39 4.93
C VAL A 136 8.02 3.81 4.79
N LYS A 137 8.31 3.06 3.73
CA LYS A 137 9.64 2.47 3.52
C LYS A 137 10.75 3.51 3.38
N ALA A 138 10.48 4.63 2.71
CA ALA A 138 11.42 5.75 2.61
C ALA A 138 11.69 6.37 3.98
N LEU A 139 10.66 6.60 4.79
CA LEU A 139 10.78 7.15 6.14
C LEU A 139 11.50 6.20 7.10
N GLU A 140 11.19 4.89 7.08
CA GLU A 140 11.88 3.89 7.89
C GLU A 140 13.38 3.84 7.58
N THR A 141 13.77 4.05 6.31
CA THR A 141 15.17 3.90 5.87
C THR A 141 15.98 5.18 6.02
N TYR A 142 15.37 6.33 5.73
CA TYR A 142 16.09 7.61 5.57
C TYR A 142 15.53 8.74 6.42
N GLY A 143 14.38 8.54 7.06
CA GLY A 143 13.75 9.57 7.90
C GLY A 143 14.56 9.82 9.17
N GLU A 144 14.63 11.09 9.58
CA GLU A 144 15.16 11.45 10.89
C GLU A 144 14.19 11.01 12.01
N ASP A 145 14.69 10.81 13.22
CA ASP A 145 13.91 10.32 14.37
C ASP A 145 12.59 11.07 14.60
N TRP A 146 12.61 12.40 14.44
CA TRP A 146 11.40 13.21 14.60
C TRP A 146 10.37 12.97 13.48
N GLN A 147 10.83 12.71 12.25
CA GLN A 147 9.96 12.38 11.11
C GLN A 147 9.31 11.02 11.32
N GLN A 148 10.11 10.02 11.67
CA GLN A 148 9.61 8.67 11.97
C GLN A 148 8.57 8.70 13.08
N LYS A 149 8.86 9.41 14.16
CA LYS A 149 7.99 9.52 15.34
C LYS A 149 6.62 10.15 15.04
N ILE A 150 6.57 11.13 14.12
CA ILE A 150 5.34 11.85 13.81
C ILE A 150 4.57 11.19 12.66
N LEU A 151 5.28 10.67 11.65
CA LEU A 151 4.67 10.29 10.38
C LEU A 151 4.39 8.78 10.25
N LEU A 152 5.23 7.92 10.82
CA LEU A 152 5.11 6.48 10.56
C LEU A 152 3.81 5.89 11.10
N GLN A 153 3.49 6.14 12.36
CA GLN A 153 2.30 5.54 12.97
C GLN A 153 1.00 5.86 12.22
N PRO A 154 0.68 7.12 11.87
CA PRO A 154 -0.54 7.42 11.12
C PRO A 154 -0.52 6.88 9.68
N LEU A 155 0.64 6.77 9.02
CA LEU A 155 0.77 6.16 7.69
C LEU A 155 0.57 4.65 7.76
N VAL A 156 1.19 3.96 8.73
CA VAL A 156 1.04 2.52 8.93
C VAL A 156 -0.39 2.16 9.33
N ALA A 157 -1.02 2.98 10.17
CA ALA A 157 -2.43 2.81 10.55
C ALA A 157 -3.41 3.13 9.40
N GLY A 158 -2.95 3.72 8.29
CA GLY A 158 -3.80 4.11 7.16
C GLY A 158 -4.70 5.32 7.42
N THR A 159 -4.53 6.03 8.55
CA THR A 159 -5.26 7.27 8.83
C THR A 159 -4.72 8.46 8.02
N TRP A 160 -3.46 8.38 7.61
CA TRP A 160 -2.84 9.25 6.62
C TRP A 160 -2.45 8.44 5.39
N THR A 161 -2.42 9.13 4.24
CA THR A 161 -1.94 8.56 2.98
C THR A 161 -0.68 9.29 2.51
N GLY A 162 0.26 8.54 1.94
CA GLY A 162 1.49 9.10 1.36
C GLY A 162 1.38 9.13 -0.16
N PRO A 163 1.21 10.32 -0.79
CA PRO A 163 1.21 10.42 -2.24
C PRO A 163 2.63 10.35 -2.80
N MET A 164 2.73 10.10 -4.10
CA MET A 164 3.96 10.26 -4.87
C MET A 164 3.82 11.45 -5.82
N CYS A 165 4.79 12.38 -5.77
CA CYS A 165 4.77 13.61 -6.54
C CYS A 165 5.61 13.53 -7.84
N LEU A 166 5.77 12.34 -8.41
CA LEU A 166 6.42 12.11 -9.70
C LEU A 166 5.40 11.65 -10.74
N PRO A 167 5.58 12.00 -12.04
CA PRO A 167 6.64 12.87 -12.58
C PRO A 167 6.42 14.36 -12.30
N GLU A 168 7.51 15.15 -12.37
CA GLU A 168 7.44 16.61 -12.42
C GLU A 168 7.38 17.12 -13.87
N PRO A 169 6.96 18.38 -14.12
CA PRO A 169 6.81 18.90 -15.49
C PRO A 169 8.07 18.79 -16.35
N HIS A 170 9.25 18.83 -15.72
CA HIS A 170 10.55 18.80 -16.40
C HIS A 170 11.28 17.47 -16.31
N CYS A 171 10.80 16.50 -15.53
CA CYS A 171 11.45 15.21 -15.40
C CYS A 171 10.48 14.10 -14.92
N GLY A 172 10.77 12.87 -15.30
CA GLY A 172 10.03 11.68 -14.87
C GLY A 172 10.98 10.54 -14.57
N THR A 173 11.48 9.87 -15.60
CA THR A 173 12.36 8.71 -15.47
C THR A 173 13.78 9.06 -15.04
N ASP A 174 14.30 10.23 -15.40
CA ASP A 174 15.61 10.70 -14.94
C ASP A 174 15.48 11.53 -13.65
N LEU A 175 15.50 10.86 -12.51
CA LEU A 175 15.38 11.49 -11.19
C LEU A 175 16.53 12.49 -10.87
N ARG A 176 17.63 12.46 -11.62
CA ARG A 176 18.72 13.43 -11.45
C ARG A 176 18.34 14.84 -11.90
N CYS A 177 17.28 14.94 -12.67
CA CYS A 177 16.72 16.22 -13.12
C CYS A 177 15.79 16.86 -12.08
N LEU A 178 15.48 16.19 -10.96
CA LEU A 178 14.70 16.77 -9.87
C LEU A 178 15.43 17.99 -9.31
N THR A 179 14.84 19.14 -9.46
CA THR A 179 15.27 20.43 -8.92
C THR A 179 14.06 21.21 -8.43
N PRO A 180 14.17 21.98 -7.40
CA PRO A 180 15.31 22.33 -6.55
C PRO A 180 15.28 21.61 -5.19
N PRO A 181 16.34 21.75 -4.36
CA PRO A 181 16.22 21.42 -2.95
C PRO A 181 15.07 22.23 -2.33
N PRO A 182 14.31 21.64 -1.39
CA PRO A 182 13.21 22.33 -0.74
C PRO A 182 13.73 23.60 -0.03
N ASP A 183 13.03 24.72 -0.20
CA ASP A 183 13.37 25.95 0.50
C ASP A 183 13.03 25.83 1.99
N PRO A 184 13.96 26.18 2.91
CA PRO A 184 13.65 26.22 4.33
C PRO A 184 12.62 27.32 4.61
N LEU A 185 11.51 26.94 5.25
CA LEU A 185 10.50 27.89 5.72
C LEU A 185 10.81 28.37 7.13
N ALA A 186 10.58 29.65 7.40
CA ALA A 186 10.64 30.17 8.76
C ALA A 186 9.58 29.47 9.63
N GLY A 187 10.02 28.60 10.56
CA GLY A 187 9.15 27.87 11.47
C GLY A 187 8.57 26.54 10.97
N ALA A 188 8.93 26.12 9.75
CA ALA A 188 8.64 24.79 9.23
C ALA A 188 9.89 24.22 8.54
N PRO A 189 10.07 22.88 8.50
CA PRO A 189 11.31 22.33 7.98
C PRO A 189 11.57 22.69 6.52
N PHE A 190 10.57 22.63 5.63
CA PHE A 190 10.77 22.90 4.19
C PHE A 190 9.46 23.20 3.47
N SER A 191 9.51 23.95 2.34
CA SER A 191 8.47 23.95 1.31
C SER A 191 9.02 23.41 0.00
N LEU A 192 8.22 22.68 -0.73
CA LEU A 192 8.50 22.39 -2.13
C LEU A 192 7.90 23.55 -2.95
N PRO A 193 8.68 24.25 -3.81
CA PRO A 193 8.09 25.21 -4.72
C PRO A 193 7.09 24.48 -5.62
N GLY A 194 5.84 24.95 -5.63
CA GLY A 194 4.83 24.48 -6.57
C GLY A 194 5.21 24.82 -8.01
N PRO A 195 4.56 24.18 -8.98
CA PRO A 195 4.73 24.49 -10.39
C PRO A 195 4.27 25.91 -10.69
#